data_7e3868d3649f41315a634c58d59ce2ad
#
_entry.id   7e3868d3649f41315a634c58d59ce2ad
#
_cell.length_a   1.000
_cell.length_b   1.000
_cell.length_c   1.000
_cell.angle_alpha   90.00
_cell.angle_beta   90.00
_cell.angle_gamma   90.00
#
_symmetry.space_group_name_H-M   'P 1'
#
loop_
_entity.id
_entity.type
_entity.pdbx_description
1 polymer ?
#
loop_
_entity_poly.entity_id
_entity_poly.type
_entity_poly.pdbx_seq_one_letter_code
_entity_poly.pdbx_strand_id
1 'polypeptide(L)'
;MINIRNISLFGGLFAIVVIALGAWTRLVDAGLGCPDWPGCYGFVTFPITDAEIALAESRYPTFPYEIDKAIPEVFHRYFAAMLGLIAIFLVFFAIRYKVDRSLRNLSIFLLFFICCQGLFGYLTVSLKLLPIIVTGHLFGGFITLSLFFFIFLKAADFRFLHYIDIRKYRYLALVCLVVLLFQIFLGAWTSTNYASLACPDFPTCQGSYYPEMDLSLIHI
;
A
#
# COMPACT_ATOMS: atom_id res chain seq x y z
N MET A 1 -13.63 -21.56 17.39
CA MET A 1 -12.25 -21.26 17.83
C MET A 1 -11.58 -20.35 16.80
N ILE A 2 -10.98 -19.25 17.24
CA ILE A 2 -10.20 -18.37 16.39
C ILE A 2 -8.96 -19.14 15.91
N ASN A 3 -8.78 -19.24 14.60
CA ASN A 3 -7.71 -20.04 14.00
C ASN A 3 -6.79 -19.09 13.22
N ILE A 4 -5.46 -19.30 13.26
CA ILE A 4 -4.44 -18.57 12.50
C ILE A 4 -4.83 -18.47 11.03
N ARG A 5 -5.34 -19.56 10.45
CA ARG A 5 -5.83 -19.59 9.06
C ARG A 5 -6.90 -18.52 8.79
N ASN A 6 -7.88 -18.40 9.70
CA ASN A 6 -8.98 -17.45 9.49
C ASN A 6 -8.54 -16.00 9.70
N ILE A 7 -7.64 -15.75 10.68
CA ILE A 7 -7.08 -14.42 10.92
C ILE A 7 -6.23 -13.98 9.70
N SER A 8 -5.39 -14.88 9.19
CA SER A 8 -4.54 -14.54 8.03
C SER A 8 -5.35 -14.35 6.75
N LEU A 9 -6.41 -15.15 6.53
CA LEU A 9 -7.33 -14.93 5.41
C LEU A 9 -8.03 -13.56 5.53
N PHE A 10 -8.58 -13.27 6.71
CA PHE A 10 -9.23 -11.98 6.96
C PHE A 10 -8.25 -10.81 6.77
N GLY A 11 -7.02 -10.93 7.32
CA GLY A 11 -5.97 -9.92 7.15
C GLY A 11 -5.59 -9.72 5.67
N GLY A 12 -5.51 -10.80 4.89
CA GLY A 12 -5.25 -10.73 3.44
C GLY A 12 -6.38 -10.01 2.69
N LEU A 13 -7.64 -10.36 2.96
CA LEU A 13 -8.79 -9.68 2.36
C LEU A 13 -8.85 -8.20 2.77
N PHE A 14 -8.56 -7.91 4.03
CA PHE A 14 -8.51 -6.55 4.54
C PHE A 14 -7.34 -5.75 3.93
N ALA A 15 -6.19 -6.39 3.68
CA ALA A 15 -5.06 -5.76 2.98
C ALA A 15 -5.43 -5.32 1.55
N ILE A 16 -6.29 -6.07 0.84
CA ILE A 16 -6.82 -5.65 -0.48
C ILE A 16 -7.58 -4.31 -0.34
N VAL A 17 -8.42 -4.18 0.68
CA VAL A 17 -9.17 -2.94 0.95
C VAL A 17 -8.19 -1.78 1.24
N VAL A 18 -7.16 -2.02 2.07
CA VAL A 18 -6.14 -0.99 2.38
C VAL A 18 -5.40 -0.55 1.11
N ILE A 19 -5.00 -1.49 0.24
CA ILE A 19 -4.34 -1.20 -1.03
C ILE A 19 -5.27 -0.38 -1.95
N ALA A 20 -6.55 -0.76 -2.03
CA ALA A 20 -7.54 -0.03 -2.83
C ALA A 20 -7.76 1.40 -2.32
N LEU A 21 -7.82 1.61 -1.00
CA LEU A 21 -7.90 2.94 -0.40
C LEU A 21 -6.66 3.78 -0.70
N GLY A 22 -5.45 3.19 -0.63
CA GLY A 22 -4.21 3.87 -1.01
C GLY A 22 -4.18 4.24 -2.50
N ALA A 23 -4.67 3.36 -3.37
CA ALA A 23 -4.82 3.66 -4.79
C ALA A 23 -5.85 4.79 -5.04
N TRP A 24 -6.98 4.78 -4.32
CA TRP A 24 -7.96 5.85 -4.38
C TRP A 24 -7.34 7.20 -3.95
N THR A 25 -6.64 7.24 -2.80
CA THR A 25 -5.91 8.44 -2.34
C THR A 25 -4.99 8.97 -3.44
N ARG A 26 -4.31 8.10 -4.18
CA ARG A 26 -3.44 8.50 -5.29
C ARG A 26 -4.21 9.01 -6.50
N LEU A 27 -5.31 8.34 -6.88
CA LEU A 27 -6.12 8.69 -8.07
C LEU A 27 -6.83 10.04 -7.95
N VAL A 28 -7.21 10.43 -6.73
CA VAL A 28 -7.86 11.73 -6.47
C VAL A 28 -6.87 12.81 -6.03
N ASP A 29 -5.57 12.57 -6.20
CA ASP A 29 -4.47 13.47 -5.82
C ASP A 29 -4.53 13.95 -4.35
N ALA A 30 -4.92 13.03 -3.47
CA ALA A 30 -5.12 13.27 -2.05
C ALA A 30 -3.92 12.85 -1.17
N GLY A 31 -2.79 12.51 -1.77
CA GLY A 31 -1.62 11.99 -1.02
C GLY A 31 -0.91 13.02 -0.14
N LEU A 32 -1.28 14.29 -0.23
CA LEU A 32 -0.87 15.39 0.64
C LEU A 32 -2.08 16.19 1.15
N GLY A 33 -3.22 15.55 1.34
CA GLY A 33 -4.41 16.15 1.91
C GLY A 33 -4.29 16.49 3.40
N CYS A 34 -3.29 15.89 4.08
CA CYS A 34 -2.95 16.16 5.48
C CYS A 34 -1.47 16.57 5.59
N PRO A 35 -1.14 17.76 6.13
CA PRO A 35 0.24 18.25 6.23
C PRO A 35 1.06 17.54 7.30
N ASP A 36 0.42 16.84 8.25
CA ASP A 36 1.01 16.20 9.42
C ASP A 36 0.71 14.70 9.47
N TRP A 37 1.37 14.02 10.38
CA TRP A 37 1.22 12.59 10.64
C TRP A 37 1.48 12.30 12.14
N PRO A 38 0.73 11.43 12.81
CA PRO A 38 -0.31 10.50 12.30
C PRO A 38 -1.69 11.14 12.10
N GLY A 39 -1.94 12.33 12.62
CA GLY A 39 -3.19 13.06 12.49
C GLY A 39 -3.35 13.78 11.15
N CYS A 40 -4.28 14.74 11.12
CA CYS A 40 -4.56 15.58 9.96
C CYS A 40 -4.88 17.00 10.44
N TYR A 41 -4.06 17.97 10.07
CA TYR A 41 -4.12 19.38 10.54
C TYR A 41 -4.11 19.55 12.07
N GLY A 42 -3.40 18.64 12.77
CA GLY A 42 -3.32 18.63 14.24
C GLY A 42 -4.53 18.03 14.93
N PHE A 43 -5.46 17.43 14.19
CA PHE A 43 -6.61 16.68 14.71
C PHE A 43 -6.38 15.17 14.59
N VAL A 44 -7.10 14.41 15.40
CA VAL A 44 -7.05 12.93 15.32
C VAL A 44 -7.61 12.46 13.99
N THR A 45 -8.72 13.05 13.53
CA THR A 45 -9.32 12.76 12.22
C THR A 45 -8.96 13.90 11.25
N PHE A 46 -9.94 14.70 10.86
CA PHE A 46 -9.78 15.89 10.05
C PHE A 46 -10.75 16.98 10.56
N PRO A 47 -10.48 18.28 10.32
CA PRO A 47 -11.39 19.36 10.71
C PRO A 47 -12.78 19.20 10.06
N ILE A 48 -13.85 19.43 10.83
CA ILE A 48 -15.24 19.29 10.38
C ILE A 48 -16.01 20.61 10.53
N THR A 49 -15.78 21.33 11.64
CA THR A 49 -16.47 22.60 11.93
C THR A 49 -15.70 23.79 11.36
N ASP A 50 -16.40 24.89 11.06
CA ASP A 50 -15.77 26.11 10.57
C ASP A 50 -14.66 26.63 11.51
N ALA A 51 -14.86 26.48 12.82
CA ALA A 51 -13.85 26.86 13.81
C ALA A 51 -12.59 25.96 13.75
N GLU A 52 -12.76 24.66 13.54
CA GLU A 52 -11.64 23.72 13.35
C GLU A 52 -10.92 23.98 12.03
N ILE A 53 -11.65 24.29 10.97
CA ILE A 53 -11.09 24.61 9.65
C ILE A 53 -10.26 25.89 9.76
N ALA A 54 -10.81 26.97 10.35
CA ALA A 54 -10.06 28.20 10.57
C ALA A 54 -8.80 27.99 11.42
N LEU A 55 -8.87 27.13 12.45
CA LEU A 55 -7.72 26.77 13.27
C LEU A 55 -6.69 25.96 12.46
N ALA A 56 -7.13 25.02 11.61
CA ALA A 56 -6.27 24.24 10.74
C ALA A 56 -5.49 25.14 9.77
N GLU A 57 -6.19 26.03 9.08
CA GLU A 57 -5.58 26.99 8.15
C GLU A 57 -4.62 27.96 8.84
N SER A 58 -4.93 28.37 10.07
CA SER A 58 -4.02 29.21 10.85
C SER A 58 -2.74 28.50 11.26
N ARG A 59 -2.80 27.17 11.52
CA ARG A 59 -1.64 26.36 11.87
C ARG A 59 -0.78 25.96 10.67
N TYR A 60 -1.42 25.77 9.52
CA TYR A 60 -0.79 25.30 8.29
C TYR A 60 -1.08 26.25 7.12
N PRO A 61 -0.62 27.51 7.15
CA PRO A 61 -0.99 28.53 6.17
C PRO A 61 -0.53 28.24 4.74
N THR A 62 0.42 27.31 4.55
CA THR A 62 0.92 26.87 3.25
C THR A 62 0.16 25.67 2.67
N PHE A 63 -0.77 25.11 3.44
CA PHE A 63 -1.58 23.95 3.06
C PHE A 63 -3.06 24.31 3.19
N PRO A 64 -3.73 24.72 2.12
CA PRO A 64 -5.17 24.99 2.16
C PRO A 64 -5.93 23.71 2.50
N TYR A 65 -6.95 23.85 3.35
CA TYR A 65 -7.75 22.69 3.74
C TYR A 65 -8.72 22.29 2.62
N GLU A 66 -8.59 21.05 2.15
CA GLU A 66 -9.45 20.44 1.15
C GLU A 66 -10.03 19.13 1.71
N ILE A 67 -11.30 19.14 2.09
CA ILE A 67 -11.96 17.97 2.70
C ILE A 67 -11.93 16.74 1.78
N ASP A 68 -12.09 16.93 0.47
CA ASP A 68 -12.08 15.87 -0.53
C ASP A 68 -10.73 15.16 -0.63
N LYS A 69 -9.64 15.81 -0.21
CA LYS A 69 -8.31 15.23 -0.12
C LYS A 69 -8.02 14.67 1.27
N ALA A 70 -8.49 15.33 2.33
CA ALA A 70 -8.27 14.87 3.70
C ALA A 70 -8.98 13.53 3.98
N ILE A 71 -10.20 13.33 3.48
CA ILE A 71 -10.99 12.11 3.68
C ILE A 71 -10.27 10.86 3.19
N PRO A 72 -9.88 10.71 1.89
CA PRO A 72 -9.24 9.51 1.39
C PRO A 72 -7.95 9.18 2.15
N GLU A 73 -7.15 10.19 2.47
CA GLU A 73 -5.87 10.01 3.16
C GLU A 73 -6.07 9.53 4.59
N VAL A 74 -6.98 10.15 5.37
CA VAL A 74 -7.29 9.74 6.74
C VAL A 74 -7.87 8.34 6.76
N PHE A 75 -8.82 8.01 5.88
CA PHE A 75 -9.38 6.67 5.80
C PHE A 75 -8.30 5.63 5.52
N HIS A 76 -7.43 5.86 4.54
CA HIS A 76 -6.32 4.96 4.25
C HIS A 76 -5.43 4.73 5.48
N ARG A 77 -5.05 5.79 6.22
CA ARG A 77 -4.23 5.69 7.44
C ARG A 77 -4.89 4.85 8.53
N TYR A 78 -6.19 5.06 8.80
CA TYR A 78 -6.92 4.30 9.81
C TYR A 78 -7.07 2.83 9.44
N PHE A 79 -7.40 2.55 8.19
CA PHE A 79 -7.48 1.16 7.73
C PHE A 79 -6.10 0.48 7.77
N ALA A 80 -5.03 1.18 7.43
CA ALA A 80 -3.67 0.67 7.57
C ALA A 80 -3.32 0.37 9.05
N ALA A 81 -3.72 1.24 9.99
CA ALA A 81 -3.54 1.00 11.43
C ALA A 81 -4.34 -0.22 11.90
N MET A 82 -5.59 -0.40 11.43
CA MET A 82 -6.39 -1.60 11.71
C MET A 82 -5.73 -2.87 11.17
N LEU A 83 -5.10 -2.82 9.98
CA LEU A 83 -4.33 -3.94 9.45
C LEU A 83 -3.14 -4.29 10.36
N GLY A 84 -2.48 -3.28 10.92
CA GLY A 84 -1.45 -3.47 11.94
C GLY A 84 -1.97 -4.17 13.19
N LEU A 85 -3.16 -3.80 13.69
CA LEU A 85 -3.82 -4.48 14.81
C LEU A 85 -4.14 -5.95 14.48
N ILE A 86 -4.62 -6.24 13.28
CA ILE A 86 -4.86 -7.63 12.83
C ILE A 86 -3.55 -8.43 12.87
N ALA A 87 -2.42 -7.86 12.46
CA ALA A 87 -1.12 -8.52 12.52
C ALA A 87 -0.66 -8.74 13.97
N ILE A 88 -0.91 -7.80 14.89
CA ILE A 88 -0.64 -7.98 16.32
C ILE A 88 -1.47 -9.15 16.87
N PHE A 89 -2.76 -9.22 16.57
CA PHE A 89 -3.61 -10.36 16.96
C PHE A 89 -3.11 -11.67 16.37
N LEU A 90 -2.67 -11.67 15.11
CA LEU A 90 -2.11 -12.85 14.46
C LEU A 90 -0.87 -13.37 15.23
N VAL A 91 0.06 -12.49 15.60
CA VAL A 91 1.25 -12.83 16.40
C VAL A 91 0.86 -13.31 17.79
N PHE A 92 -0.05 -12.61 18.47
CA PHE A 92 -0.54 -12.99 19.78
C PHE A 92 -1.10 -14.42 19.78
N PHE A 93 -1.95 -14.76 18.83
CA PHE A 93 -2.53 -16.08 18.71
C PHE A 93 -1.50 -17.14 18.28
N ALA A 94 -0.55 -16.78 17.39
CA ALA A 94 0.52 -17.68 17.00
C ALA A 94 1.41 -18.09 18.21
N ILE A 95 1.65 -17.17 19.13
CA ILE A 95 2.39 -17.46 20.37
C ILE A 95 1.51 -18.22 21.37
N ARG A 96 0.26 -17.77 21.57
CA ARG A 96 -0.67 -18.32 22.57
C ARG A 96 -1.04 -19.77 22.31
N TYR A 97 -1.23 -20.13 21.05
CA TYR A 97 -1.57 -21.49 20.63
C TYR A 97 -0.36 -22.34 20.27
N LYS A 98 0.86 -21.82 20.49
CA LYS A 98 2.13 -22.52 20.24
C LYS A 98 2.18 -23.20 18.87
N VAL A 99 1.74 -22.45 17.83
CA VAL A 99 1.83 -22.96 16.46
C VAL A 99 3.28 -23.28 16.10
N ASP A 100 3.47 -23.99 15.00
CA ASP A 100 4.80 -24.36 14.55
C ASP A 100 5.73 -23.13 14.45
N ARG A 101 7.03 -23.35 14.66
CA ARG A 101 8.04 -22.28 14.71
C ARG A 101 8.06 -21.43 13.44
N SER A 102 7.83 -22.06 12.29
CA SER A 102 7.85 -21.37 11.00
C SER A 102 6.66 -20.42 10.84
N LEU A 103 5.44 -20.85 11.18
CA LEU A 103 4.25 -19.98 11.17
C LEU A 103 4.38 -18.81 12.14
N ARG A 104 4.91 -19.08 13.34
CA ARG A 104 5.14 -18.04 14.34
C ARG A 104 6.15 -16.99 13.84
N ASN A 105 7.30 -17.45 13.33
CA ASN A 105 8.33 -16.54 12.83
C ASN A 105 7.83 -15.71 11.64
N LEU A 106 7.05 -16.32 10.76
CA LEU A 106 6.46 -15.63 9.61
C LEU A 106 5.44 -14.57 10.05
N SER A 107 4.63 -14.86 11.08
CA SER A 107 3.70 -13.89 11.66
C SER A 107 4.43 -12.69 12.31
N ILE A 108 5.53 -12.95 13.02
CA ILE A 108 6.38 -11.91 13.60
C ILE A 108 7.03 -11.06 12.49
N PHE A 109 7.53 -11.71 11.44
CA PHE A 109 8.11 -11.03 10.28
C PHE A 109 7.08 -10.13 9.58
N LEU A 110 5.84 -10.62 9.39
CA LEU A 110 4.75 -9.82 8.84
C LEU A 110 4.48 -8.57 9.70
N LEU A 111 4.39 -8.70 11.02
CA LEU A 111 4.19 -7.55 11.91
C LEU A 111 5.32 -6.54 11.78
N PHE A 112 6.57 -7.00 11.83
CA PHE A 112 7.73 -6.13 11.59
C PHE A 112 7.64 -5.41 10.24
N PHE A 113 7.27 -6.14 9.19
CA PHE A 113 7.15 -5.58 7.85
C PHE A 113 6.03 -4.53 7.75
N ILE A 114 4.90 -4.74 8.44
CA ILE A 114 3.81 -3.74 8.52
C ILE A 114 4.27 -2.48 9.27
N CYS A 115 5.08 -2.60 10.32
CA CYS A 115 5.68 -1.43 10.97
C CYS A 115 6.59 -0.64 10.01
N CYS A 116 7.40 -1.34 9.20
CA CYS A 116 8.17 -0.70 8.14
C CYS A 116 7.27 0.00 7.11
N GLN A 117 6.14 -0.61 6.74
CA GLN A 117 5.15 0.00 5.85
C GLN A 117 4.53 1.28 6.44
N GLY A 118 4.25 1.30 7.74
CA GLY A 118 3.82 2.51 8.43
C GLY A 118 4.86 3.64 8.35
N LEU A 119 6.15 3.30 8.51
CA LEU A 119 7.24 4.25 8.30
C LEU A 119 7.30 4.75 6.84
N PHE A 120 7.16 3.86 5.85
CA PHE A 120 7.08 4.29 4.45
C PHE A 120 5.87 5.21 4.21
N GLY A 121 4.70 4.91 4.80
CA GLY A 121 3.53 5.79 4.75
C GLY A 121 3.82 7.18 5.34
N TYR A 122 4.53 7.28 6.47
CA TYR A 122 5.02 8.56 6.99
C TYR A 122 5.96 9.27 6.01
N LEU A 123 6.90 8.53 5.41
CA LEU A 123 7.88 9.08 4.45
C LEU A 123 7.21 9.59 3.17
N THR A 124 6.08 9.02 2.73
CA THR A 124 5.35 9.55 1.57
C THR A 124 4.89 10.98 1.78
N VAL A 125 4.44 11.32 2.99
CA VAL A 125 4.00 12.68 3.35
C VAL A 125 5.21 13.59 3.60
N SER A 126 6.16 13.18 4.45
CA SER A 126 7.30 14.00 4.86
C SER A 126 8.24 14.34 3.68
N LEU A 127 8.36 13.45 2.69
CA LEU A 127 9.15 13.65 1.47
C LEU A 127 8.30 14.10 0.27
N LYS A 128 7.09 14.64 0.53
CA LYS A 128 6.22 15.25 -0.47
C LYS A 128 6.01 14.35 -1.71
N LEU A 129 5.62 13.09 -1.47
CA LEU A 129 5.32 12.08 -2.49
C LEU A 129 6.50 11.74 -3.42
N LEU A 130 7.73 11.73 -2.90
CA LEU A 130 8.90 11.35 -3.69
C LEU A 130 8.64 10.01 -4.42
N PRO A 131 8.77 9.94 -5.78
CA PRO A 131 8.31 8.80 -6.58
C PRO A 131 8.85 7.44 -6.13
N ILE A 132 10.12 7.37 -5.75
CA ILE A 132 10.73 6.12 -5.29
C ILE A 132 10.13 5.62 -3.97
N ILE A 133 9.76 6.54 -3.07
CA ILE A 133 9.16 6.20 -1.78
C ILE A 133 7.72 5.71 -1.97
N VAL A 134 6.92 6.41 -2.78
CA VAL A 134 5.54 6.01 -3.07
C VAL A 134 5.51 4.66 -3.80
N THR A 135 6.39 4.47 -4.79
CA THR A 135 6.54 3.20 -5.50
C THR A 135 6.95 2.07 -4.55
N GLY A 136 7.93 2.32 -3.67
CA GLY A 136 8.36 1.35 -2.65
C GLY A 136 7.25 1.01 -1.66
N HIS A 137 6.45 2.00 -1.23
CA HIS A 137 5.29 1.79 -0.37
C HIS A 137 4.22 0.92 -1.03
N LEU A 138 3.93 1.13 -2.31
CA LEU A 138 3.02 0.29 -3.09
C LEU A 138 3.50 -1.16 -3.15
N PHE A 139 4.78 -1.40 -3.50
CA PHE A 139 5.34 -2.76 -3.52
C PHE A 139 5.26 -3.43 -2.15
N GLY A 140 5.54 -2.69 -1.09
CA GLY A 140 5.41 -3.18 0.27
C GLY A 140 3.97 -3.55 0.62
N GLY A 141 2.97 -2.84 0.12
CA GLY A 141 1.57 -3.22 0.24
C GLY A 141 1.28 -4.60 -0.39
N PHE A 142 1.76 -4.85 -1.61
CA PHE A 142 1.63 -6.16 -2.26
C PHE A 142 2.40 -7.26 -1.55
N ILE A 143 3.57 -6.98 -1.00
CA ILE A 143 4.33 -7.94 -0.17
C ILE A 143 3.55 -8.25 1.11
N THR A 144 2.95 -7.25 1.76
CA THR A 144 2.10 -7.46 2.95
C THR A 144 0.93 -8.39 2.64
N LEU A 145 0.21 -8.14 1.55
CA LEU A 145 -0.86 -9.01 1.06
C LEU A 145 -0.36 -10.44 0.81
N SER A 146 0.78 -10.57 0.12
CA SER A 146 1.40 -11.87 -0.20
C SER A 146 1.81 -12.63 1.06
N LEU A 147 2.32 -11.95 2.08
CA LEU A 147 2.68 -12.55 3.36
C LEU A 147 1.46 -13.07 4.12
N PHE A 148 0.36 -12.31 4.20
CA PHE A 148 -0.90 -12.78 4.78
C PHE A 148 -1.41 -14.02 4.06
N PHE A 149 -1.41 -13.99 2.72
CA PHE A 149 -1.85 -15.12 1.91
C PHE A 149 -0.94 -16.35 2.07
N PHE A 150 0.36 -16.15 2.17
CA PHE A 150 1.32 -17.23 2.41
C PHE A 150 1.14 -17.88 3.79
N ILE A 151 0.89 -17.07 4.84
CA ILE A 151 0.55 -17.58 6.17
C ILE A 151 -0.75 -18.39 6.12
N PHE A 152 -1.77 -17.88 5.40
CA PHE A 152 -3.04 -18.58 5.20
C PHE A 152 -2.84 -19.95 4.54
N LEU A 153 -2.11 -20.01 3.42
CA LEU A 153 -1.83 -21.27 2.72
C LEU A 153 -1.09 -22.27 3.60
N LYS A 154 -0.10 -21.78 4.33
CA LYS A 154 0.69 -22.63 5.24
C LYS A 154 -0.14 -23.14 6.41
N ALA A 155 -1.05 -22.34 6.96
CA ALA A 155 -1.93 -22.73 8.06
C ALA A 155 -3.09 -23.62 7.61
N ALA A 156 -3.44 -23.62 6.32
CA ALA A 156 -4.54 -24.38 5.75
C ALA A 156 -4.16 -25.85 5.42
N ASP A 157 -2.88 -26.17 5.35
CA ASP A 157 -2.35 -27.54 5.05
C ASP A 157 -3.03 -28.19 3.83
N PHE A 158 -2.92 -27.52 2.68
CA PHE A 158 -3.53 -28.00 1.44
C PHE A 158 -2.85 -29.24 0.87
N ARG A 159 -3.23 -30.43 1.31
CA ARG A 159 -2.66 -31.72 0.88
C ARG A 159 -2.96 -32.08 -0.57
N PHE A 160 -4.06 -31.56 -1.15
CA PHE A 160 -4.45 -31.89 -2.52
C PHE A 160 -3.47 -31.36 -3.59
N LEU A 161 -2.63 -30.39 -3.27
CA LEU A 161 -1.58 -29.90 -4.18
C LEU A 161 -0.48 -30.92 -4.46
N HIS A 162 -0.39 -32.02 -3.69
CA HIS A 162 0.59 -33.08 -3.92
C HIS A 162 0.32 -33.91 -5.19
N TYR A 163 -0.90 -33.84 -5.75
CA TYR A 163 -1.27 -34.62 -6.94
C TYR A 163 -0.94 -33.92 -8.26
N ILE A 164 -0.53 -32.65 -8.23
CA ILE A 164 -0.22 -31.87 -9.43
C ILE A 164 1.30 -31.70 -9.53
N ASP A 165 1.90 -32.16 -10.62
CA ASP A 165 3.31 -31.86 -10.92
C ASP A 165 3.45 -30.40 -11.40
N ILE A 166 3.57 -29.50 -10.43
CA ILE A 166 3.72 -28.07 -10.68
C ILE A 166 5.13 -27.68 -11.15
N ARG A 167 6.10 -28.61 -11.11
CA ARG A 167 7.49 -28.33 -11.53
C ARG A 167 7.57 -27.90 -12.99
N LYS A 168 6.71 -28.49 -13.83
CA LYS A 168 6.60 -28.17 -15.25
C LYS A 168 6.30 -26.69 -15.51
N TYR A 169 5.52 -26.05 -14.63
CA TYR A 169 5.06 -24.68 -14.80
C TYR A 169 5.89 -23.64 -14.04
N ARG A 170 6.93 -24.07 -13.31
CA ARG A 170 7.73 -23.19 -12.45
C ARG A 170 8.36 -22.01 -13.20
N TYR A 171 8.94 -22.30 -14.36
CA TYR A 171 9.58 -21.26 -15.17
C TYR A 171 8.57 -20.28 -15.76
N LEU A 172 7.43 -20.79 -16.25
CA LEU A 172 6.35 -19.94 -16.74
C LEU A 172 5.82 -19.03 -15.62
N ALA A 173 5.57 -19.58 -14.43
CA ALA A 173 5.11 -18.81 -13.28
C ALA A 173 6.14 -17.73 -12.87
N LEU A 174 7.42 -18.04 -12.92
CA LEU A 174 8.49 -17.08 -12.63
C LEU A 174 8.51 -15.95 -13.67
N VAL A 175 8.41 -16.26 -14.96
CA VAL A 175 8.36 -15.26 -16.03
C VAL A 175 7.13 -14.36 -15.85
N CYS A 176 5.94 -14.95 -15.61
CA CYS A 176 4.73 -14.18 -15.35
C CYS A 176 4.87 -13.27 -14.13
N LEU A 177 5.49 -13.75 -13.06
CA LEU A 177 5.74 -12.93 -11.87
C LEU A 177 6.67 -11.76 -12.17
N VAL A 178 7.77 -11.99 -12.90
CA VAL A 178 8.71 -10.91 -13.29
C VAL A 178 8.02 -9.86 -14.15
N VAL A 179 7.25 -10.29 -15.16
CA VAL A 179 6.48 -9.38 -16.02
C VAL A 179 5.47 -8.58 -15.22
N LEU A 180 4.75 -9.23 -14.29
CA LEU A 180 3.79 -8.57 -13.41
C LEU A 180 4.45 -7.52 -12.53
N LEU A 181 5.57 -7.86 -11.88
CA LEU A 181 6.30 -6.91 -11.02
C LEU A 181 6.82 -5.72 -11.84
N PHE A 182 7.31 -5.96 -13.04
CA PHE A 182 7.76 -4.91 -13.96
C PHE A 182 6.60 -4.01 -14.38
N GLN A 183 5.45 -4.59 -14.73
CA GLN A 183 4.23 -3.84 -15.07
C GLN A 183 3.75 -2.96 -13.90
N ILE A 184 3.74 -3.50 -12.67
CA ILE A 184 3.39 -2.74 -11.47
C ILE A 184 4.37 -1.58 -11.27
N PHE A 185 5.69 -1.81 -11.47
CA PHE A 185 6.71 -0.79 -11.37
C PHE A 185 6.48 0.34 -12.38
N LEU A 186 6.28 0.01 -13.67
CA LEU A 186 6.04 1.00 -14.71
C LEU A 186 4.78 1.84 -14.43
N GLY A 187 3.68 1.20 -14.04
CA GLY A 187 2.44 1.89 -13.69
C GLY A 187 2.61 2.82 -12.48
N ALA A 188 3.28 2.35 -11.43
CA ALA A 188 3.61 3.16 -10.26
C ALA A 188 4.50 4.36 -10.62
N TRP A 189 5.54 4.11 -11.39
CA TRP A 189 6.48 5.15 -11.83
C TRP A 189 5.79 6.22 -12.67
N THR A 190 4.96 5.81 -13.64
CA THR A 190 4.15 6.73 -14.46
C THR A 190 3.21 7.55 -13.59
N SER A 191 2.48 6.90 -12.67
CA SER A 191 1.55 7.58 -11.78
C SER A 191 2.26 8.57 -10.86
N THR A 192 3.35 8.18 -10.21
CA THR A 192 4.05 9.01 -9.21
C THR A 192 4.77 10.23 -9.83
N ASN A 193 5.10 10.15 -11.11
CA ASN A 193 5.66 11.27 -11.87
C ASN A 193 4.58 12.10 -12.59
N TYR A 194 3.28 11.87 -12.35
CA TYR A 194 2.16 12.57 -13.01
C TYR A 194 2.19 12.49 -14.54
N ALA A 195 2.81 11.45 -15.09
CA ALA A 195 3.06 11.29 -16.53
C ALA A 195 1.94 10.55 -17.29
N SER A 196 0.82 10.21 -16.63
CA SER A 196 -0.26 9.42 -17.24
C SER A 196 -0.95 10.10 -18.44
N LEU A 197 -0.95 11.42 -18.48
CA LEU A 197 -1.55 12.21 -19.57
C LEU A 197 -0.50 12.85 -20.50
N ALA A 198 0.77 12.48 -20.35
CA ALA A 198 1.85 13.01 -21.22
C ALA A 198 1.69 12.56 -22.68
N CYS A 199 1.06 11.39 -22.92
CA CYS A 199 0.81 10.86 -24.25
C CYS A 199 -0.71 10.87 -24.51
N PRO A 200 -1.25 11.84 -25.28
CA PRO A 200 -2.66 11.95 -25.57
C PRO A 200 -3.17 10.91 -26.59
N ASP A 201 -2.27 10.31 -27.35
CA ASP A 201 -2.55 9.36 -28.43
C ASP A 201 -1.95 7.98 -28.14
N PHE A 202 -2.56 6.94 -28.74
CA PHE A 202 -2.10 5.55 -28.66
C PHE A 202 -2.22 4.89 -30.05
N PRO A 203 -1.23 4.14 -30.51
CA PRO A 203 -0.03 3.61 -29.84
C PRO A 203 1.20 4.58 -29.85
N THR A 204 1.04 5.74 -30.41
CA THR A 204 2.05 6.81 -30.45
C THR A 204 1.99 7.69 -29.19
N CYS A 205 2.96 8.59 -29.06
CA CYS A 205 2.96 9.66 -28.08
C CYS A 205 3.31 10.96 -28.84
N GLN A 206 2.35 11.89 -28.88
CA GLN A 206 2.48 13.12 -29.67
C GLN A 206 2.81 12.86 -31.16
N GLY A 207 2.18 11.84 -31.74
CA GLY A 207 2.35 11.44 -33.14
C GLY A 207 3.64 10.68 -33.44
N SER A 208 4.49 10.38 -32.48
CA SER A 208 5.75 9.64 -32.64
C SER A 208 5.78 8.39 -31.78
N TYR A 209 6.44 7.31 -32.26
CA TYR A 209 6.75 6.13 -31.44
C TYR A 209 7.89 6.37 -30.45
N TYR A 210 8.74 7.36 -30.71
CA TYR A 210 9.87 7.79 -29.88
C TYR A 210 9.81 9.30 -29.73
N PRO A 211 8.93 9.82 -28.82
CA PRO A 211 8.84 11.27 -28.61
C PRO A 211 10.14 11.79 -27.99
N GLU A 212 10.47 13.02 -28.28
CA GLU A 212 11.56 13.70 -27.58
C GLU A 212 11.20 13.83 -26.10
N MET A 213 12.01 13.21 -25.25
CA MET A 213 11.84 13.25 -23.80
C MET A 213 12.69 14.39 -23.22
N ASP A 214 12.03 15.45 -22.78
CA ASP A 214 12.73 16.47 -21.99
C ASP A 214 12.88 15.97 -20.55
N LEU A 215 14.06 15.45 -20.24
CA LEU A 215 14.38 14.94 -18.90
C LEU A 215 14.43 16.05 -17.84
N SER A 216 14.43 17.33 -18.24
CA SER A 216 14.41 18.46 -17.31
C SER A 216 13.05 18.63 -16.61
N LEU A 217 11.96 18.10 -17.21
CA LEU A 217 10.61 18.14 -16.65
C LEU A 217 10.36 17.04 -15.59
N ILE A 218 11.30 16.11 -15.39
CA ILE A 218 11.19 15.04 -14.37
C ILE A 218 11.42 15.58 -12.95
N HIS A 219 11.82 16.83 -12.80
CA HIS A 219 12.16 17.49 -11.54
C HIS A 219 11.18 18.60 -11.12
N ILE A 220 9.94 18.54 -11.55
CA ILE A 220 8.89 19.44 -11.06
C ILE A 220 8.25 18.84 -9.80
#